data_2aa1627378af2c0e52f709905eb070c1
#
_entry.id   2aa1627378af2c0e52f709905eb070c1
#
_cell.length_a   1.000
_cell.length_b   1.000
_cell.length_c   1.000
_cell.angle_alpha   90.00
_cell.angle_beta   90.00
_cell.angle_gamma   90.00
#
_symmetry.space_group_name_H-M   'P 1'
#
loop_
_entity.id
_entity.type
_entity.pdbx_description
1 polymer ?
#
loop_
_entity_poly.entity_id
_entity_poly.type
_entity_poly.pdbx_seq_one_letter_code
_entity_poly.pdbx_strand_id
1 'polypeptide(L)'
;MSETKQGKILIVDDNEDLLKAAKMHLKRHFAQVDIEKNPEAIPALMSNEDYDVILLDMNFTKDVSSGSEGYYWLERILQIDPSSVVVLITAYGDIQMAVKAIKAGATDFVLKPWENEKLLATLYSAMRLRESRDVIENLKIKNHEINQALNNRFSEIIGQSGAMQKIFQTIDRVARTDANVLILGENGTGKELIARAIHKNSSRQNENFVSVDLGSITETLFETELFGHKKGAFTDAKEDRAGRFELSNNGTLFLDEIGNLSMPLQAKLLTVLQNRKVSRVGSNKETPINIRLICATNMPLYEMVKENRFRQDLLYRINTIEIEIPALRERFEDIPLLATHFLKYYAQKYEKSLTKISEGAMTRMHKHPWPGNIRELQHAIERAVILSNSSVLQPEDFNFTPSAGKEDGQLSLEQYNLEEVEKLLIRKVLKKYNGNITQAATELGLTRSSLYRRLEKYGL
;
A
#
# COMPACT_ATOMS: atom_id res chain seq x y z
N MET A 1 -20.36 -37.43 -21.89
CA MET A 1 -19.28 -36.94 -21.01
C MET A 1 -19.76 -37.16 -19.59
N SER A 2 -19.12 -38.03 -18.78
CA SER A 2 -19.49 -38.16 -17.38
C SER A 2 -19.10 -36.86 -16.68
N GLU A 3 -20.07 -36.09 -16.22
CA GLU A 3 -19.81 -34.98 -15.32
C GLU A 3 -19.07 -35.52 -14.11
N THR A 4 -17.89 -34.99 -13.87
CA THR A 4 -17.12 -35.29 -12.64
C THR A 4 -17.94 -34.80 -11.47
N LYS A 5 -18.43 -35.73 -10.65
CA LYS A 5 -19.16 -35.40 -9.44
C LYS A 5 -18.26 -34.58 -8.54
N GLN A 6 -18.79 -33.48 -8.01
CA GLN A 6 -18.09 -32.60 -7.09
C GLN A 6 -18.85 -32.54 -5.77
N GLY A 7 -18.14 -32.24 -4.70
CA GLY A 7 -18.69 -31.95 -3.38
C GLY A 7 -18.72 -33.14 -2.41
N LYS A 8 -18.43 -32.83 -1.14
CA LYS A 8 -18.46 -33.73 -0.01
C LYS A 8 -19.57 -33.33 0.96
N ILE A 9 -20.51 -34.24 1.18
CA ILE A 9 -21.68 -33.99 2.04
C ILE A 9 -21.59 -34.88 3.27
N LEU A 10 -21.77 -34.31 4.46
CA LEU A 10 -22.01 -35.04 5.72
C LEU A 10 -23.49 -34.94 6.06
N ILE A 11 -24.13 -36.09 6.38
CA ILE A 11 -25.52 -36.14 6.83
C ILE A 11 -25.52 -36.70 8.26
N VAL A 12 -26.09 -35.95 9.18
CA VAL A 12 -26.18 -36.33 10.59
C VAL A 12 -27.66 -36.39 11.00
N ASP A 13 -28.14 -37.60 11.32
CA ASP A 13 -29.56 -37.89 11.64
C ASP A 13 -29.61 -39.20 12.46
N ASP A 14 -30.44 -39.30 13.48
CA ASP A 14 -30.52 -40.52 14.29
C ASP A 14 -31.32 -41.65 13.60
N ASN A 15 -32.05 -41.34 12.53
CA ASN A 15 -32.82 -42.29 11.75
C ASN A 15 -31.96 -42.97 10.66
N GLU A 16 -31.59 -44.23 10.92
CA GLU A 16 -30.73 -44.99 9.99
C GLU A 16 -31.34 -45.24 8.61
N ASP A 17 -32.65 -45.40 8.50
CA ASP A 17 -33.33 -45.67 7.22
C ASP A 17 -33.32 -44.41 6.37
N LEU A 18 -33.53 -43.26 6.97
CA LEU A 18 -33.43 -41.95 6.33
C LEU A 18 -32.00 -41.69 5.86
N LEU A 19 -30.99 -41.98 6.71
CA LEU A 19 -29.58 -41.84 6.34
C LEU A 19 -29.21 -42.69 5.12
N LYS A 20 -29.63 -43.97 5.10
CA LYS A 20 -29.37 -44.91 3.99
C LYS A 20 -30.05 -44.45 2.71
N ALA A 21 -31.32 -44.01 2.78
CA ALA A 21 -32.06 -43.51 1.65
C ALA A 21 -31.43 -42.22 1.06
N ALA A 22 -31.11 -41.26 1.93
CA ALA A 22 -30.45 -40.04 1.54
C ALA A 22 -29.08 -40.30 0.88
N LYS A 23 -28.25 -41.17 1.51
CA LYS A 23 -26.95 -41.56 0.95
C LYS A 23 -27.07 -42.20 -0.43
N MET A 24 -28.02 -43.10 -0.62
CA MET A 24 -28.22 -43.78 -1.90
C MET A 24 -28.63 -42.80 -3.00
N HIS A 25 -29.46 -41.81 -2.68
CA HIS A 25 -29.90 -40.78 -3.61
C HIS A 25 -28.75 -39.80 -3.95
N LEU A 26 -28.08 -39.24 -2.92
CA LEU A 26 -27.09 -38.20 -3.07
C LEU A 26 -25.76 -38.71 -3.65
N LYS A 27 -25.36 -39.94 -3.46
CA LYS A 27 -24.17 -40.54 -4.13
C LYS A 27 -24.22 -40.51 -5.64
N ARG A 28 -25.40 -40.35 -6.24
CA ARG A 28 -25.54 -40.18 -7.71
C ARG A 28 -25.08 -38.81 -8.19
N HIS A 29 -25.10 -37.82 -7.29
CA HIS A 29 -24.90 -36.39 -7.61
C HIS A 29 -23.59 -35.84 -7.04
N PHE A 30 -23.14 -36.31 -5.87
CA PHE A 30 -21.97 -35.80 -5.15
C PHE A 30 -20.83 -36.81 -5.12
N ALA A 31 -19.60 -36.31 -4.99
CA ALA A 31 -18.37 -37.12 -5.00
C ALA A 31 -18.29 -38.03 -3.76
N GLN A 32 -18.60 -37.47 -2.57
CA GLN A 32 -18.58 -38.19 -1.30
C GLN A 32 -19.83 -37.83 -0.51
N VAL A 33 -20.46 -38.86 0.10
CA VAL A 33 -21.60 -38.68 0.99
C VAL A 33 -21.38 -39.57 2.22
N ASP A 34 -21.06 -38.95 3.32
CA ASP A 34 -20.91 -39.62 4.62
C ASP A 34 -22.14 -39.44 5.46
N ILE A 35 -22.42 -40.44 6.25
CA ILE A 35 -23.59 -40.46 7.11
C ILE A 35 -23.15 -40.81 8.55
N GLU A 36 -23.70 -40.12 9.52
CA GLU A 36 -23.42 -40.31 10.91
C GLU A 36 -24.74 -40.28 11.72
N LYS A 37 -24.88 -41.22 12.63
CA LYS A 37 -26.06 -41.32 13.48
C LYS A 37 -25.88 -40.58 14.80
N ASN A 38 -24.63 -40.54 15.31
CA ASN A 38 -24.31 -39.90 16.56
C ASN A 38 -23.71 -38.52 16.35
N PRO A 39 -24.40 -37.41 16.68
CA PRO A 39 -23.86 -36.08 16.50
C PRO A 39 -22.58 -35.81 17.30
N GLU A 40 -22.27 -36.59 18.34
CA GLU A 40 -21.02 -36.49 19.11
C GLU A 40 -19.76 -36.78 18.24
N ALA A 41 -19.93 -37.47 17.11
CA ALA A 41 -18.84 -37.76 16.16
C ALA A 41 -18.49 -36.60 15.23
N ILE A 42 -19.34 -35.55 15.13
CA ILE A 42 -19.16 -34.43 14.22
C ILE A 42 -17.76 -33.77 14.34
N PRO A 43 -17.24 -33.43 15.54
CA PRO A 43 -15.93 -32.81 15.66
C PRO A 43 -14.79 -33.68 15.11
N ALA A 44 -14.85 -34.99 15.32
CA ALA A 44 -13.86 -35.93 14.80
C ALA A 44 -13.93 -36.07 13.28
N LEU A 45 -15.14 -36.08 12.70
CA LEU A 45 -15.36 -36.15 11.25
C LEU A 45 -14.86 -34.88 10.58
N MET A 46 -15.16 -33.69 11.12
CA MET A 46 -14.69 -32.40 10.60
C MET A 46 -13.17 -32.20 10.73
N SER A 47 -12.52 -32.89 11.67
CA SER A 47 -11.07 -32.87 11.81
C SER A 47 -10.37 -33.77 10.80
N ASN A 48 -11.03 -34.78 10.28
CA ASN A 48 -10.47 -35.73 9.34
C ASN A 48 -10.78 -35.41 7.88
N GLU A 49 -11.89 -34.74 7.61
CA GLU A 49 -12.37 -34.41 6.27
C GLU A 49 -13.02 -33.05 6.24
N ASP A 50 -12.76 -32.30 5.14
CA ASP A 50 -13.44 -31.04 4.85
C ASP A 50 -14.74 -31.33 4.10
N TYR A 51 -15.87 -31.00 4.72
CA TYR A 51 -17.18 -31.14 4.11
C TYR A 51 -17.67 -29.81 3.52
N ASP A 52 -18.17 -29.85 2.29
CA ASP A 52 -18.73 -28.67 1.63
C ASP A 52 -20.08 -28.28 2.22
N VAL A 53 -20.90 -29.27 2.59
CA VAL A 53 -22.21 -29.06 3.21
C VAL A 53 -22.44 -30.10 4.30
N ILE A 54 -22.95 -29.67 5.44
CA ILE A 54 -23.41 -30.54 6.52
C ILE A 54 -24.93 -30.46 6.59
N LEU A 55 -25.60 -31.62 6.39
CA LEU A 55 -27.01 -31.80 6.66
C LEU A 55 -27.18 -32.26 8.09
N LEU A 56 -27.83 -31.47 8.92
CA LEU A 56 -27.92 -31.71 10.37
C LEU A 56 -29.39 -31.79 10.80
N ASP A 57 -29.78 -32.87 11.44
CA ASP A 57 -31.11 -32.98 12.06
C ASP A 57 -31.25 -32.02 13.24
N MET A 58 -32.43 -31.48 13.39
CA MET A 58 -32.75 -30.59 14.52
C MET A 58 -33.05 -31.38 15.83
N ASN A 59 -33.58 -32.60 15.72
CA ASN A 59 -34.05 -33.37 16.85
C ASN A 59 -33.36 -34.73 16.85
N PHE A 60 -32.65 -35.02 17.93
CA PHE A 60 -32.03 -36.32 18.19
C PHE A 60 -32.76 -37.04 19.34
N THR A 61 -32.40 -38.28 19.63
CA THR A 61 -33.08 -39.19 20.59
C THR A 61 -33.30 -38.62 21.99
N LYS A 62 -32.51 -37.64 22.43
CA LYS A 62 -32.64 -37.02 23.76
C LYS A 62 -33.68 -35.91 23.82
N ASP A 63 -34.02 -35.31 22.68
CA ASP A 63 -34.93 -34.17 22.56
C ASP A 63 -35.79 -34.23 21.31
N VAL A 64 -36.91 -34.88 21.38
CA VAL A 64 -37.78 -35.18 20.26
C VAL A 64 -38.57 -33.95 19.76
N SER A 65 -38.59 -32.84 20.51
CA SER A 65 -39.53 -31.73 20.21
C SER A 65 -38.99 -30.30 20.34
N SER A 66 -37.90 -30.06 21.07
CA SER A 66 -37.44 -28.66 21.31
C SER A 66 -36.40 -28.13 20.32
N GLY A 67 -35.75 -29.03 19.56
CA GLY A 67 -34.68 -28.66 18.63
C GLY A 67 -33.40 -28.16 19.30
N SER A 68 -33.30 -28.25 20.65
CA SER A 68 -32.17 -27.69 21.39
C SER A 68 -30.86 -28.40 21.07
N GLU A 69 -30.88 -29.69 20.77
CA GLU A 69 -29.69 -30.44 20.33
C GLU A 69 -29.18 -30.02 18.97
N GLY A 70 -30.06 -29.76 17.97
CA GLY A 70 -29.69 -29.24 16.66
C GLY A 70 -29.05 -27.88 16.73
N TYR A 71 -29.56 -26.96 17.59
CA TYR A 71 -28.93 -25.68 17.83
C TYR A 71 -27.57 -25.78 18.47
N TYR A 72 -27.42 -26.66 19.48
CA TYR A 72 -26.13 -26.90 20.12
C TYR A 72 -25.08 -27.38 19.12
N TRP A 73 -25.43 -28.34 18.26
CA TRP A 73 -24.50 -28.85 17.26
C TRP A 73 -24.23 -27.85 16.13
N LEU A 74 -25.21 -27.07 15.71
CA LEU A 74 -25.00 -25.98 14.77
C LEU A 74 -23.97 -24.99 15.32
N GLU A 75 -24.15 -24.55 16.57
CA GLU A 75 -23.19 -23.61 17.19
C GLU A 75 -21.80 -24.26 17.32
N ARG A 76 -21.74 -25.55 17.67
CA ARG A 76 -20.48 -26.28 17.79
C ARG A 76 -19.75 -26.43 16.45
N ILE A 77 -20.45 -26.73 15.38
CA ILE A 77 -19.91 -26.79 14.01
C ILE A 77 -19.32 -25.43 13.63
N LEU A 78 -20.07 -24.35 13.83
CA LEU A 78 -19.64 -22.98 13.47
C LEU A 78 -18.49 -22.47 14.37
N GLN A 79 -18.32 -23.01 15.58
CA GLN A 79 -17.14 -22.74 16.41
C GLN A 79 -15.88 -23.46 15.89
N ILE A 80 -16.02 -24.68 15.33
CA ILE A 80 -14.91 -25.44 14.74
C ILE A 80 -14.48 -24.79 13.41
N ASP A 81 -15.44 -24.57 12.52
CA ASP A 81 -15.21 -23.89 11.24
C ASP A 81 -16.32 -22.86 10.97
N PRO A 82 -16.06 -21.57 11.19
CA PRO A 82 -17.02 -20.48 10.92
C PRO A 82 -17.46 -20.38 9.45
N SER A 83 -16.72 -20.98 8.52
CA SER A 83 -17.03 -21.01 7.11
C SER A 83 -17.95 -22.15 6.71
N SER A 84 -18.21 -23.12 7.61
CA SER A 84 -19.08 -24.28 7.37
C SER A 84 -20.45 -23.87 6.88
N VAL A 85 -20.96 -24.64 5.93
CA VAL A 85 -22.30 -24.48 5.38
C VAL A 85 -23.20 -25.57 5.95
N VAL A 86 -24.10 -25.19 6.85
CA VAL A 86 -24.99 -26.13 7.55
C VAL A 86 -26.41 -25.92 7.04
N VAL A 87 -27.01 -27.01 6.53
CA VAL A 87 -28.41 -27.09 6.14
C VAL A 87 -29.12 -27.96 7.15
N LEU A 88 -30.15 -27.43 7.80
CA LEU A 88 -30.89 -28.15 8.82
C LEU A 88 -31.98 -29.02 8.24
N ILE A 89 -32.22 -30.16 8.87
CA ILE A 89 -33.34 -31.04 8.58
C ILE A 89 -34.37 -30.91 9.73
N THR A 90 -35.60 -30.63 9.41
CA THR A 90 -36.65 -30.39 10.43
C THR A 90 -37.98 -31.07 10.04
N ALA A 91 -38.79 -31.43 11.04
CA ALA A 91 -40.09 -32.00 10.81
C ALA A 91 -41.11 -30.96 10.28
N TYR A 92 -42.17 -31.45 9.63
CA TYR A 92 -43.23 -30.62 9.09
C TYR A 92 -43.97 -29.86 10.20
N GLY A 93 -43.96 -28.54 10.15
CA GLY A 93 -44.69 -27.65 11.10
C GLY A 93 -43.81 -26.68 11.89
N ASP A 94 -42.47 -26.82 11.93
CA ASP A 94 -41.55 -26.04 12.76
C ASP A 94 -40.90 -24.86 12.04
N ILE A 95 -41.69 -24.07 11.28
CA ILE A 95 -41.16 -22.90 10.55
C ILE A 95 -40.53 -21.89 11.51
N GLN A 96 -41.05 -21.75 12.72
CA GLN A 96 -40.48 -20.84 13.73
C GLN A 96 -39.08 -21.28 14.21
N MET A 97 -38.85 -22.59 14.33
CA MET A 97 -37.52 -23.14 14.63
C MET A 97 -36.54 -22.93 13.50
N ALA A 98 -36.97 -23.17 12.25
CA ALA A 98 -36.17 -22.93 11.09
C ALA A 98 -35.71 -21.44 10.98
N VAL A 99 -36.60 -20.47 11.24
CA VAL A 99 -36.25 -19.05 11.24
C VAL A 99 -35.27 -18.71 12.37
N LYS A 100 -35.41 -19.30 13.55
CA LYS A 100 -34.42 -19.13 14.62
C LYS A 100 -33.07 -19.72 14.27
N ALA A 101 -33.05 -20.86 13.60
CA ALA A 101 -31.83 -21.53 13.19
C ALA A 101 -31.05 -20.71 12.09
N ILE A 102 -31.72 -20.13 11.15
CA ILE A 102 -31.10 -19.18 10.17
C ILE A 102 -30.48 -18.00 10.93
N LYS A 103 -31.16 -17.44 11.93
CA LYS A 103 -30.60 -16.37 12.78
C LYS A 103 -29.39 -16.83 13.62
N ALA A 104 -29.32 -18.12 13.95
CA ALA A 104 -28.19 -18.71 14.67
C ALA A 104 -27.02 -19.11 13.74
N GLY A 105 -27.14 -18.91 12.43
CA GLY A 105 -26.05 -19.12 11.47
C GLY A 105 -26.22 -20.32 10.54
N ALA A 106 -27.35 -21.06 10.58
CA ALA A 106 -27.64 -22.06 9.55
C ALA A 106 -27.83 -21.39 8.19
N THR A 107 -27.39 -22.07 7.14
CA THR A 107 -27.46 -21.54 5.78
C THR A 107 -28.85 -21.68 5.20
N ASP A 108 -29.50 -22.82 5.40
CA ASP A 108 -30.84 -23.14 4.91
C ASP A 108 -31.45 -24.27 5.73
N PHE A 109 -32.68 -24.67 5.39
CA PHE A 109 -33.34 -25.84 5.99
C PHE A 109 -34.15 -26.66 4.98
N VAL A 110 -34.35 -27.94 5.28
CA VAL A 110 -35.14 -28.89 4.50
C VAL A 110 -36.16 -29.57 5.40
N LEU A 111 -37.42 -29.68 4.96
CA LEU A 111 -38.50 -30.30 5.70
C LEU A 111 -38.53 -31.82 5.47
N LYS A 112 -38.75 -32.61 6.53
CA LYS A 112 -39.05 -34.06 6.45
C LYS A 112 -40.59 -34.27 6.27
N PRO A 113 -41.04 -35.13 5.34
CA PRO A 113 -40.28 -35.74 4.24
C PRO A 113 -39.97 -34.76 3.16
N TRP A 114 -38.77 -34.82 2.57
CA TRP A 114 -38.36 -33.94 1.50
C TRP A 114 -38.65 -34.49 0.10
N GLU A 115 -38.82 -33.61 -0.84
CA GLU A 115 -38.78 -33.90 -2.27
C GLU A 115 -37.31 -33.94 -2.74
N ASN A 116 -36.93 -34.99 -3.46
CA ASN A 116 -35.53 -35.17 -3.89
C ASN A 116 -34.99 -34.00 -4.72
N GLU A 117 -35.81 -33.44 -5.60
CA GLU A 117 -35.40 -32.28 -6.42
C GLU A 117 -35.11 -31.01 -5.56
N LYS A 118 -35.93 -30.78 -4.54
CA LYS A 118 -35.81 -29.66 -3.64
C LYS A 118 -34.56 -29.81 -2.75
N LEU A 119 -34.31 -31.02 -2.21
CA LEU A 119 -33.09 -31.32 -1.45
C LEU A 119 -31.85 -31.05 -2.29
N LEU A 120 -31.82 -31.53 -3.55
CA LEU A 120 -30.69 -31.29 -4.46
C LEU A 120 -30.49 -29.82 -4.76
N ALA A 121 -31.57 -29.07 -5.05
CA ALA A 121 -31.47 -27.62 -5.30
C ALA A 121 -30.88 -26.85 -4.12
N THR A 122 -31.32 -27.19 -2.89
CA THR A 122 -30.78 -26.60 -1.65
C THR A 122 -29.29 -26.94 -1.48
N LEU A 123 -28.89 -28.19 -1.68
CA LEU A 123 -27.50 -28.61 -1.55
C LEU A 123 -26.58 -27.95 -2.59
N TYR A 124 -27.01 -27.85 -3.86
CA TYR A 124 -26.24 -27.15 -4.87
C TYR A 124 -26.09 -25.65 -4.56
N SER A 125 -27.14 -25.01 -4.03
CA SER A 125 -27.07 -23.60 -3.59
C SER A 125 -26.10 -23.45 -2.41
N ALA A 126 -26.15 -24.37 -1.44
CA ALA A 126 -25.25 -24.42 -0.29
C ALA A 126 -23.79 -24.62 -0.72
N MET A 127 -23.51 -25.53 -1.64
CA MET A 127 -22.16 -25.74 -2.19
C MET A 127 -21.61 -24.49 -2.90
N ARG A 128 -22.38 -23.84 -3.73
CA ARG A 128 -21.94 -22.57 -4.38
C ARG A 128 -21.59 -21.51 -3.36
N LEU A 129 -22.30 -21.46 -2.24
CA LEU A 129 -21.97 -20.55 -1.15
C LEU A 129 -20.63 -20.93 -0.49
N ARG A 130 -20.36 -22.23 -0.27
CA ARG A 130 -19.07 -22.71 0.25
C ARG A 130 -17.93 -22.34 -0.69
N GLU A 131 -18.05 -22.68 -1.96
CA GLU A 131 -17.05 -22.31 -2.99
C GLU A 131 -16.77 -20.81 -3.01
N SER A 132 -17.82 -19.98 -2.92
CA SER A 132 -17.63 -18.52 -2.85
C SER A 132 -16.89 -18.07 -1.61
N ARG A 133 -17.18 -18.66 -0.45
CA ARG A 133 -16.48 -18.37 0.83
C ARG A 133 -15.01 -18.77 0.73
N ASP A 134 -14.72 -19.96 0.22
CA ASP A 134 -13.35 -20.48 0.09
C ASP A 134 -12.52 -19.65 -0.90
N VAL A 135 -13.11 -19.20 -2.01
CA VAL A 135 -12.45 -18.27 -2.94
C VAL A 135 -12.12 -16.94 -2.27
N ILE A 136 -13.06 -16.37 -1.51
CA ILE A 136 -12.86 -15.12 -0.77
C ILE A 136 -11.73 -15.28 0.27
N GLU A 137 -11.71 -16.37 1.02
CA GLU A 137 -10.70 -16.65 2.04
C GLU A 137 -9.31 -16.83 1.41
N ASN A 138 -9.21 -17.61 0.33
CA ASN A 138 -7.97 -17.80 -0.41
C ASN A 138 -7.45 -16.48 -1.00
N LEU A 139 -8.35 -15.61 -1.50
CA LEU A 139 -7.97 -14.30 -1.99
C LEU A 139 -7.47 -13.39 -0.86
N LYS A 140 -8.06 -13.45 0.33
CA LYS A 140 -7.59 -12.72 1.51
C LYS A 140 -6.21 -13.18 1.94
N ILE A 141 -5.97 -14.50 2.01
CA ILE A 141 -4.67 -15.08 2.37
C ILE A 141 -3.60 -14.62 1.36
N LYS A 142 -3.85 -14.77 0.06
CA LYS A 142 -2.92 -14.32 -0.99
C LYS A 142 -2.64 -12.82 -0.92
N ASN A 143 -3.67 -12.02 -0.70
CA ASN A 143 -3.52 -10.57 -0.55
C ASN A 143 -2.68 -10.22 0.68
N HIS A 144 -2.88 -10.95 1.79
CA HIS A 144 -2.07 -10.80 2.99
C HIS A 144 -0.60 -11.17 2.75
N GLU A 145 -0.32 -12.29 2.08
CA GLU A 145 1.04 -12.71 1.73
C GLU A 145 1.74 -11.69 0.83
N ILE A 146 1.04 -11.16 -0.20
CA ILE A 146 1.57 -10.11 -1.08
C ILE A 146 1.88 -8.85 -0.29
N ASN A 147 0.97 -8.43 0.59
CA ASN A 147 1.17 -7.25 1.43
C ASN A 147 2.34 -7.45 2.41
N GLN A 148 2.49 -8.63 3.00
CA GLN A 148 3.65 -8.97 3.85
C GLN A 148 4.96 -8.95 3.05
N ALA A 149 5.00 -9.53 1.86
CA ALA A 149 6.18 -9.53 1.01
C ALA A 149 6.58 -8.10 0.59
N LEU A 150 5.60 -7.25 0.26
CA LEU A 150 5.83 -5.84 -0.02
C LEU A 150 6.33 -5.09 1.23
N ASN A 151 5.72 -5.31 2.37
CA ASN A 151 6.12 -4.68 3.63
C ASN A 151 7.52 -5.13 4.09
N ASN A 152 7.92 -6.37 3.82
CA ASN A 152 9.26 -6.89 4.15
C ASN A 152 10.36 -6.25 3.27
N ARG A 153 10.05 -5.87 2.03
CA ARG A 153 10.99 -5.10 1.19
C ARG A 153 11.30 -3.70 1.73
N PHE A 154 10.38 -3.13 2.53
CA PHE A 154 10.48 -1.80 3.14
C PHE A 154 10.67 -1.87 4.66
N SER A 155 11.23 -2.97 5.20
CA SER A 155 11.02 -3.37 6.59
C SER A 155 11.82 -2.62 7.64
N GLU A 156 12.87 -1.87 7.31
CA GLU A 156 13.65 -1.20 8.34
C GLU A 156 13.94 0.26 8.00
N ILE A 157 13.37 1.15 8.79
CA ILE A 157 13.81 2.54 8.81
C ILE A 157 15.08 2.59 9.64
N ILE A 158 16.19 2.88 8.98
CA ILE A 158 17.49 2.97 9.61
C ILE A 158 17.74 4.41 10.07
N GLY A 159 18.01 4.58 11.35
CA GLY A 159 18.34 5.87 11.95
C GLY A 159 18.57 5.75 13.45
N GLN A 160 19.61 6.40 13.95
CA GLN A 160 19.93 6.47 15.37
C GLN A 160 20.02 7.92 15.89
N SER A 161 20.00 8.89 14.97
CA SER A 161 20.04 10.31 15.32
C SER A 161 18.89 10.70 16.24
N GLY A 162 19.12 11.68 17.12
CA GLY A 162 18.10 12.16 18.04
C GLY A 162 16.83 12.66 17.34
N ALA A 163 16.97 13.21 16.12
CA ALA A 163 15.84 13.63 15.30
C ALA A 163 14.99 12.44 14.86
N MET A 164 15.62 11.36 14.38
CA MET A 164 14.89 10.14 13.96
C MET A 164 14.23 9.43 15.14
N GLN A 165 14.85 9.42 16.33
CA GLN A 165 14.26 8.83 17.53
C GLN A 165 12.95 9.51 17.93
N LYS A 166 12.86 10.84 17.80
CA LYS A 166 11.60 11.58 18.01
C LYS A 166 10.52 11.18 17.00
N ILE A 167 10.90 10.98 15.74
CA ILE A 167 9.99 10.52 14.70
C ILE A 167 9.47 9.11 15.03
N PHE A 168 10.32 8.17 15.45
CA PHE A 168 9.90 6.83 15.84
C PHE A 168 8.91 6.86 17.01
N GLN A 169 9.15 7.66 18.04
CA GLN A 169 8.21 7.84 19.14
C GLN A 169 6.85 8.42 18.65
N THR A 170 6.89 9.34 17.68
CA THR A 170 5.69 9.90 17.10
C THR A 170 4.94 8.85 16.29
N ILE A 171 5.63 8.04 15.49
CA ILE A 171 5.05 6.92 14.74
C ILE A 171 4.31 5.97 15.68
N ASP A 172 4.93 5.55 16.79
CA ASP A 172 4.34 4.61 17.75
C ASP A 172 3.05 5.14 18.40
N ARG A 173 3.00 6.45 18.67
CA ARG A 173 1.80 7.10 19.23
C ARG A 173 0.69 7.23 18.19
N VAL A 174 1.04 7.71 16.99
CA VAL A 174 0.09 8.00 15.91
C VAL A 174 -0.44 6.71 15.29
N ALA A 175 0.36 5.64 15.22
CA ALA A 175 -0.04 4.37 14.65
C ALA A 175 -1.29 3.78 15.34
N ARG A 176 -1.45 3.99 16.63
CA ARG A 176 -2.60 3.49 17.42
C ARG A 176 -3.89 4.26 17.19
N THR A 177 -3.88 5.29 16.35
CA THR A 177 -5.05 6.15 16.06
C THR A 177 -5.39 6.09 14.57
N ASP A 178 -6.62 6.51 14.23
CA ASP A 178 -7.03 6.70 12.82
C ASP A 178 -6.87 8.15 12.35
N ALA A 179 -6.06 8.96 13.06
CA ALA A 179 -5.78 10.34 12.68
C ALA A 179 -5.09 10.40 11.31
N ASN A 180 -5.44 11.40 10.51
CA ASN A 180 -4.74 11.70 9.26
C ASN A 180 -3.34 12.22 9.59
N VAL A 181 -2.37 11.84 8.78
CA VAL A 181 -0.96 12.22 8.95
C VAL A 181 -0.45 12.93 7.71
N LEU A 182 0.19 14.07 7.90
CA LEU A 182 0.92 14.77 6.87
C LEU A 182 2.43 14.62 7.12
N ILE A 183 3.14 14.06 6.14
CA ILE A 183 4.59 13.85 6.20
C ILE A 183 5.27 14.89 5.31
N LEU A 184 6.07 15.75 5.90
CA LEU A 184 6.86 16.76 5.21
C LEU A 184 8.33 16.32 5.14
N GLY A 185 9.02 16.69 4.08
CA GLY A 185 10.45 16.45 3.93
C GLY A 185 10.91 16.46 2.50
N GLU A 186 12.19 16.69 2.30
CA GLU A 186 12.81 16.75 0.97
C GLU A 186 12.68 15.43 0.21
N ASN A 187 12.92 15.49 -1.11
CA ASN A 187 12.93 14.29 -1.94
C ASN A 187 14.04 13.33 -1.50
N GLY A 188 13.70 12.02 -1.44
CA GLY A 188 14.66 10.99 -1.04
C GLY A 188 14.93 10.85 0.45
N THR A 189 14.18 11.53 1.34
CA THR A 189 14.31 11.41 2.81
C THR A 189 13.69 10.16 3.39
N GLY A 190 12.80 9.47 2.64
CA GLY A 190 12.14 8.23 3.07
C GLY A 190 10.69 8.41 3.53
N LYS A 191 9.94 9.39 3.02
CA LYS A 191 8.53 9.67 3.38
C LYS A 191 7.64 8.42 3.29
N GLU A 192 7.76 7.63 2.23
CA GLU A 192 7.00 6.39 2.07
C GLU A 192 7.33 5.34 3.13
N LEU A 193 8.60 5.22 3.55
CA LEU A 193 8.99 4.30 4.62
C LEU A 193 8.32 4.65 5.95
N ILE A 194 8.23 5.94 6.27
CA ILE A 194 7.50 6.42 7.46
C ILE A 194 6.01 6.09 7.36
N ALA A 195 5.39 6.33 6.20
CA ALA A 195 3.97 6.00 5.98
C ALA A 195 3.70 4.49 6.17
N ARG A 196 4.57 3.64 5.63
CA ARG A 196 4.50 2.19 5.80
C ARG A 196 4.71 1.75 7.25
N ALA A 197 5.62 2.39 7.97
CA ALA A 197 5.84 2.11 9.40
C ALA A 197 4.60 2.47 10.24
N ILE A 198 3.96 3.59 9.95
CA ILE A 198 2.70 3.99 10.61
C ILE A 198 1.60 2.95 10.34
N HIS A 199 1.47 2.47 9.11
CA HIS A 199 0.51 1.43 8.75
C HIS A 199 0.81 0.11 9.46
N LYS A 200 2.07 -0.37 9.41
CA LYS A 200 2.53 -1.63 10.00
C LYS A 200 2.27 -1.71 11.52
N ASN A 201 2.40 -0.57 12.21
CA ASN A 201 2.18 -0.49 13.65
C ASN A 201 0.73 -0.13 14.03
N SER A 202 -0.20 -0.09 13.07
CA SER A 202 -1.59 0.29 13.29
C SER A 202 -2.52 -0.91 13.48
N SER A 203 -3.77 -0.62 13.92
CA SER A 203 -4.85 -1.61 13.93
C SER A 203 -5.21 -2.15 12.54
N ARG A 204 -4.79 -1.45 11.46
CA ARG A 204 -5.04 -1.80 10.06
C ARG A 204 -3.85 -2.50 9.41
N GLN A 205 -2.88 -3.01 10.16
CA GLN A 205 -1.64 -3.64 9.66
C GLN A 205 -1.87 -4.82 8.69
N ASN A 206 -3.00 -5.52 8.84
CA ASN A 206 -3.39 -6.65 8.01
C ASN A 206 -4.24 -6.25 6.80
N GLU A 207 -4.63 -4.98 6.71
CA GLU A 207 -5.43 -4.44 5.62
C GLU A 207 -4.54 -3.88 4.50
N ASN A 208 -5.16 -3.45 3.40
CA ASN A 208 -4.42 -2.92 2.26
C ASN A 208 -3.72 -1.58 2.57
N PHE A 209 -2.44 -1.48 2.19
CA PHE A 209 -1.73 -0.22 2.07
C PHE A 209 -1.64 0.16 0.59
N VAL A 210 -2.41 1.16 0.18
CA VAL A 210 -2.45 1.63 -1.21
C VAL A 210 -1.65 2.91 -1.32
N SER A 211 -0.52 2.86 -2.05
CA SER A 211 0.34 4.01 -2.32
C SER A 211 0.02 4.60 -3.69
N VAL A 212 -0.07 5.92 -3.75
CA VAL A 212 -0.33 6.68 -4.97
C VAL A 212 0.62 7.87 -5.03
N ASP A 213 1.47 7.91 -6.03
CA ASP A 213 2.30 9.06 -6.35
C ASP A 213 1.52 10.01 -7.27
N LEU A 214 1.04 11.11 -6.69
CA LEU A 214 0.23 12.10 -7.39
C LEU A 214 1.04 12.92 -8.40
N GLY A 215 2.37 12.97 -8.25
CA GLY A 215 3.27 13.62 -9.21
C GLY A 215 3.44 12.81 -10.51
N SER A 216 3.21 11.50 -10.48
CA SER A 216 3.34 10.61 -11.64
C SER A 216 2.05 10.50 -12.47
N ILE A 217 0.91 10.95 -11.93
CA ILE A 217 -0.40 10.83 -12.59
C ILE A 217 -0.72 12.12 -13.34
N THR A 218 -1.03 11.99 -14.62
CA THR A 218 -1.51 13.15 -15.41
C THR A 218 -2.87 13.62 -14.93
N GLU A 219 -3.17 14.91 -15.03
CA GLU A 219 -4.43 15.49 -14.55
C GLU A 219 -5.66 14.82 -15.16
N THR A 220 -5.59 14.41 -16.41
CA THR A 220 -6.67 13.70 -17.12
C THR A 220 -6.96 12.30 -16.57
N LEU A 221 -5.95 11.61 -16.03
CA LEU A 221 -6.09 10.26 -15.48
C LEU A 221 -6.36 10.26 -13.97
N PHE A 222 -6.17 11.39 -13.30
CA PHE A 222 -6.30 11.50 -11.85
C PHE A 222 -7.65 10.98 -11.33
N GLU A 223 -8.74 11.44 -11.94
CA GLU A 223 -10.09 11.04 -11.51
C GLU A 223 -10.33 9.55 -11.68
N THR A 224 -9.92 9.00 -12.81
CA THR A 224 -10.10 7.58 -13.11
C THR A 224 -9.24 6.68 -12.23
N GLU A 225 -8.03 7.10 -11.89
CA GLU A 225 -7.16 6.35 -10.98
C GLU A 225 -7.66 6.43 -9.53
N LEU A 226 -7.99 7.62 -9.01
CA LEU A 226 -8.39 7.76 -7.61
C LEU A 226 -9.82 7.30 -7.34
N PHE A 227 -10.77 7.66 -8.20
CA PHE A 227 -12.19 7.39 -7.97
C PHE A 227 -12.71 6.16 -8.72
N GLY A 228 -11.97 5.69 -9.74
CA GLY A 228 -12.40 4.61 -10.62
C GLY A 228 -13.37 5.10 -11.70
N HIS A 229 -13.78 4.20 -12.59
CA HIS A 229 -14.73 4.51 -13.66
C HIS A 229 -15.68 3.36 -13.95
N LYS A 230 -16.80 3.71 -14.54
CA LYS A 230 -17.75 2.77 -15.14
C LYS A 230 -17.43 2.57 -16.62
N LYS A 231 -17.78 1.39 -17.13
CA LYS A 231 -17.73 1.12 -18.56
C LYS A 231 -18.51 2.19 -19.34
N GLY A 232 -17.88 2.76 -20.37
CA GLY A 232 -18.46 3.82 -21.18
C GLY A 232 -18.36 5.24 -20.61
N ALA A 233 -17.67 5.45 -19.49
CA ALA A 233 -17.47 6.78 -18.90
C ALA A 233 -16.62 7.72 -19.80
N PHE A 234 -15.78 7.14 -20.65
CA PHE A 234 -14.97 7.82 -21.68
C PHE A 234 -14.64 6.81 -22.80
N THR A 235 -14.08 7.27 -23.91
CA THR A 235 -13.88 6.49 -25.16
C THR A 235 -13.18 5.15 -24.95
N ASP A 236 -12.21 5.06 -24.02
CA ASP A 236 -11.44 3.86 -23.74
C ASP A 236 -11.89 3.07 -22.49
N ALA A 237 -12.99 3.45 -21.87
CA ALA A 237 -13.53 2.76 -20.70
C ALA A 237 -14.26 1.47 -21.11
N LYS A 238 -13.52 0.40 -21.40
CA LYS A 238 -14.04 -0.91 -21.87
C LYS A 238 -14.69 -1.72 -20.76
N GLU A 239 -14.24 -1.54 -19.50
CA GLU A 239 -14.68 -2.28 -18.32
C GLU A 239 -14.84 -1.36 -17.11
N ASP A 240 -15.56 -1.84 -16.10
CA ASP A 240 -15.63 -1.17 -14.79
C ASP A 240 -14.29 -1.30 -14.07
N ARG A 241 -13.75 -0.19 -13.53
CA ARG A 241 -12.52 -0.23 -12.75
C ARG A 241 -12.70 0.46 -11.40
N ALA A 242 -12.31 -0.22 -10.33
CA ALA A 242 -12.30 0.35 -8.99
C ALA A 242 -11.17 1.38 -8.85
N GLY A 243 -11.44 2.49 -8.17
CA GLY A 243 -10.45 3.51 -7.86
C GLY A 243 -9.63 3.20 -6.62
N ARG A 244 -8.55 3.97 -6.40
CA ARG A 244 -7.65 3.80 -5.25
C ARG A 244 -8.36 3.98 -3.91
N PHE A 245 -9.37 4.84 -3.83
CA PHE A 245 -10.21 4.99 -2.65
C PHE A 245 -10.99 3.72 -2.31
N GLU A 246 -11.57 3.05 -3.32
CA GLU A 246 -12.27 1.79 -3.10
C GLU A 246 -11.29 0.66 -2.70
N LEU A 247 -10.12 0.59 -3.36
CA LEU A 247 -9.10 -0.42 -3.09
C LEU A 247 -8.46 -0.29 -1.70
N SER A 248 -8.46 0.93 -1.13
CA SER A 248 -7.95 1.21 0.21
C SER A 248 -9.01 1.12 1.31
N ASN A 249 -10.22 0.70 0.97
CA ASN A 249 -11.31 0.61 1.95
C ASN A 249 -10.95 -0.34 3.10
N ASN A 250 -11.24 0.07 4.32
CA ASN A 250 -10.80 -0.51 5.60
C ASN A 250 -9.29 -0.46 5.86
N GLY A 251 -8.47 -0.09 4.87
CA GLY A 251 -7.02 -0.01 4.92
C GLY A 251 -6.48 1.40 5.08
N THR A 252 -5.29 1.62 4.52
CA THR A 252 -4.57 2.91 4.52
C THR A 252 -4.34 3.38 3.09
N LEU A 253 -4.71 4.61 2.80
CA LEU A 253 -4.38 5.31 1.56
C LEU A 253 -3.22 6.27 1.81
N PHE A 254 -2.13 6.06 1.10
CA PHE A 254 -0.98 6.95 1.10
C PHE A 254 -0.93 7.75 -0.19
N LEU A 255 -1.00 9.08 -0.06
CA LEU A 255 -0.93 10.02 -1.18
C LEU A 255 0.41 10.75 -1.11
N ASP A 256 1.34 10.38 -1.99
CA ASP A 256 2.63 11.07 -2.12
C ASP A 256 2.50 12.26 -3.06
N GLU A 257 3.33 13.27 -2.82
CA GLU A 257 3.40 14.53 -3.60
C GLU A 257 2.06 15.28 -3.68
N ILE A 258 1.32 15.37 -2.54
CA ILE A 258 0.01 16.01 -2.45
C ILE A 258 0.04 17.50 -2.90
N GLY A 259 1.20 18.17 -2.77
CA GLY A 259 1.38 19.55 -3.19
C GLY A 259 1.31 19.77 -4.71
N ASN A 260 1.44 18.71 -5.51
CA ASN A 260 1.38 18.80 -6.98
C ASN A 260 -0.04 18.86 -7.55
N LEU A 261 -1.07 18.75 -6.70
CA LEU A 261 -2.46 18.77 -7.17
C LEU A 261 -2.90 20.15 -7.63
N SER A 262 -3.57 20.23 -8.79
CA SER A 262 -4.25 21.43 -9.23
C SER A 262 -5.43 21.79 -8.34
N MET A 263 -5.82 23.05 -8.27
CA MET A 263 -6.91 23.53 -7.42
C MET A 263 -8.25 22.81 -7.65
N PRO A 264 -8.66 22.45 -8.87
CA PRO A 264 -9.88 21.66 -9.10
C PRO A 264 -9.78 20.26 -8.48
N LEU A 265 -8.63 19.58 -8.58
CA LEU A 265 -8.42 18.26 -8.01
C LEU A 265 -8.37 18.27 -6.48
N GLN A 266 -7.80 19.32 -5.89
CA GLN A 266 -7.85 19.56 -4.45
C GLN A 266 -9.29 19.66 -3.93
N ALA A 267 -10.18 20.36 -4.65
CA ALA A 267 -11.60 20.48 -4.29
C ALA A 267 -12.33 19.13 -4.33
N LYS A 268 -12.07 18.32 -5.37
CA LYS A 268 -12.65 16.97 -5.48
C LYS A 268 -12.17 16.05 -4.38
N LEU A 269 -10.87 16.07 -4.09
CA LEU A 269 -10.29 15.30 -2.99
C LEU A 269 -10.93 15.67 -1.64
N LEU A 270 -11.06 16.97 -1.37
CA LEU A 270 -11.69 17.48 -0.15
C LEU A 270 -13.11 16.93 0.00
N THR A 271 -13.92 16.96 -1.06
CA THR A 271 -15.31 16.47 -1.05
C THR A 271 -15.38 15.01 -0.62
N VAL A 272 -14.50 14.15 -1.16
CA VAL A 272 -14.46 12.73 -0.79
C VAL A 272 -14.01 12.53 0.67
N LEU A 273 -13.01 13.30 1.13
CA LEU A 273 -12.52 13.22 2.50
C LEU A 273 -13.55 13.71 3.54
N GLN A 274 -14.39 14.69 3.18
CA GLN A 274 -15.43 15.21 4.05
C GLN A 274 -16.62 14.26 4.14
N ASN A 275 -17.10 13.77 3.00
CA ASN A 275 -18.32 12.96 2.92
C ASN A 275 -18.05 11.48 3.25
N ARG A 276 -16.79 11.03 3.24
CA ARG A 276 -16.42 9.62 3.39
C ARG A 276 -17.12 8.71 2.36
N LYS A 277 -17.34 9.23 1.17
CA LYS A 277 -18.00 8.54 0.06
C LYS A 277 -17.27 8.84 -1.23
N VAL A 278 -17.25 7.87 -2.13
CA VAL A 278 -16.66 7.98 -3.48
C VAL A 278 -17.67 7.58 -4.53
N SER A 279 -17.67 8.27 -5.67
CA SER A 279 -18.45 7.91 -6.86
C SER A 279 -17.49 7.69 -8.02
N ARG A 280 -17.67 6.59 -8.76
CA ARG A 280 -16.90 6.33 -9.98
C ARG A 280 -17.25 7.32 -11.07
N VAL A 281 -16.27 7.69 -11.89
CA VAL A 281 -16.51 8.51 -13.08
C VAL A 281 -17.55 7.82 -13.97
N GLY A 282 -18.57 8.56 -14.40
CA GLY A 282 -19.71 8.02 -15.16
C GLY A 282 -20.77 7.34 -14.30
N SER A 283 -20.75 7.50 -12.96
CA SER A 283 -21.76 6.95 -12.05
C SER A 283 -22.17 7.95 -10.98
N ASN A 284 -23.46 8.00 -10.67
CA ASN A 284 -23.99 8.78 -9.54
C ASN A 284 -24.13 7.93 -8.26
N LYS A 285 -23.72 6.63 -8.29
CA LYS A 285 -23.78 5.76 -7.13
C LYS A 285 -22.64 6.10 -6.18
N GLU A 286 -22.98 6.58 -4.99
CA GLU A 286 -22.04 6.82 -3.89
C GLU A 286 -21.74 5.51 -3.16
N THR A 287 -20.46 5.23 -2.95
CA THR A 287 -19.97 4.10 -2.15
C THR A 287 -19.30 4.64 -0.89
N PRO A 288 -19.75 4.24 0.31
CA PRO A 288 -19.08 4.67 1.55
C PRO A 288 -17.69 4.06 1.64
N ILE A 289 -16.74 4.84 2.16
CA ILE A 289 -15.34 4.43 2.35
C ILE A 289 -14.89 4.67 3.79
N ASN A 290 -14.17 3.72 4.34
CA ASN A 290 -13.52 3.82 5.64
C ASN A 290 -12.01 3.67 5.45
N ILE A 291 -11.30 4.78 5.26
CA ILE A 291 -9.86 4.79 5.03
C ILE A 291 -9.13 5.57 6.12
N ARG A 292 -7.92 5.14 6.44
CA ARG A 292 -6.91 5.94 7.10
C ARG A 292 -6.09 6.66 6.04
N LEU A 293 -5.97 7.99 6.15
CA LEU A 293 -5.24 8.80 5.16
C LEU A 293 -3.87 9.20 5.71
N ILE A 294 -2.84 8.99 4.88
CA ILE A 294 -1.50 9.52 5.09
C ILE A 294 -1.12 10.28 3.83
N CYS A 295 -0.69 11.52 3.95
CA CYS A 295 -0.24 12.36 2.84
C CYS A 295 1.24 12.69 3.00
N ALA A 296 1.96 12.88 1.89
CA ALA A 296 3.34 13.33 1.92
C ALA A 296 3.60 14.38 0.83
N THR A 297 4.56 15.27 1.07
CA THR A 297 5.06 16.22 0.09
C THR A 297 6.42 16.80 0.48
N ASN A 298 7.15 17.28 -0.51
CA ASN A 298 8.34 18.11 -0.35
C ASN A 298 8.05 19.61 -0.52
N MET A 299 6.81 19.98 -0.89
CA MET A 299 6.44 21.37 -1.19
C MET A 299 6.05 22.14 0.07
N PRO A 300 6.32 23.45 0.13
CA PRO A 300 6.00 24.30 1.26
C PRO A 300 4.50 24.65 1.27
N LEU A 301 3.65 23.72 1.72
CA LEU A 301 2.18 23.85 1.67
C LEU A 301 1.66 25.12 2.32
N TYR A 302 2.27 25.57 3.42
CA TYR A 302 1.86 26.77 4.14
C TYR A 302 2.08 28.06 3.32
N GLU A 303 3.14 28.10 2.51
CA GLU A 303 3.40 29.20 1.58
C GLU A 303 2.45 29.13 0.39
N MET A 304 2.24 27.93 -0.14
CA MET A 304 1.29 27.70 -1.23
C MET A 304 -0.14 28.11 -0.87
N VAL A 305 -0.55 27.94 0.39
CA VAL A 305 -1.85 28.43 0.87
C VAL A 305 -1.91 29.95 0.81
N LYS A 306 -0.85 30.65 1.24
CA LYS A 306 -0.78 32.13 1.16
C LYS A 306 -0.83 32.63 -0.29
N GLU A 307 -0.26 31.87 -1.21
CA GLU A 307 -0.24 32.16 -2.64
C GLU A 307 -1.50 31.69 -3.39
N ASN A 308 -2.51 31.15 -2.69
CA ASN A 308 -3.73 30.56 -3.27
C ASN A 308 -3.46 29.40 -4.27
N ARG A 309 -2.36 28.67 -4.10
CA ARG A 309 -2.00 27.48 -4.88
C ARG A 309 -2.37 26.18 -4.20
N PHE A 310 -2.67 26.24 -2.90
CA PHE A 310 -3.18 25.12 -2.13
C PHE A 310 -4.35 25.59 -1.24
N ARG A 311 -5.40 24.76 -1.16
CA ARG A 311 -6.61 25.12 -0.37
C ARG A 311 -6.34 24.95 1.12
N GLN A 312 -6.67 25.97 1.88
CA GLN A 312 -6.53 25.96 3.33
C GLN A 312 -7.45 24.91 4.01
N ASP A 313 -8.66 24.71 3.48
CA ASP A 313 -9.62 23.74 4.01
C ASP A 313 -9.13 22.29 3.79
N LEU A 314 -8.51 21.99 2.66
CA LEU A 314 -7.87 20.71 2.41
C LEU A 314 -6.68 20.49 3.36
N LEU A 315 -5.82 21.50 3.55
CA LEU A 315 -4.68 21.40 4.46
C LEU A 315 -5.14 21.02 5.87
N TYR A 316 -6.14 21.70 6.41
CA TYR A 316 -6.69 21.36 7.74
C TYR A 316 -7.29 19.94 7.80
N ARG A 317 -7.82 19.45 6.69
CA ARG A 317 -8.41 18.11 6.66
C ARG A 317 -7.36 17.00 6.63
N ILE A 318 -6.22 17.20 5.97
CA ILE A 318 -5.15 16.20 5.86
C ILE A 318 -4.12 16.30 6.98
N ASN A 319 -3.94 17.47 7.58
CA ASN A 319 -2.94 17.74 8.61
C ASN A 319 -3.53 17.70 10.02
N THR A 320 -3.91 16.50 10.50
CA THR A 320 -4.25 16.30 11.90
C THR A 320 -2.99 16.13 12.75
N ILE A 321 -2.02 15.38 12.22
CA ILE A 321 -0.68 15.20 12.81
C ILE A 321 0.34 15.44 11.71
N GLU A 322 1.35 16.26 12.02
CA GLU A 322 2.46 16.56 11.12
C GLU A 322 3.74 15.85 11.58
N ILE A 323 4.43 15.25 10.62
CA ILE A 323 5.74 14.63 10.82
C ILE A 323 6.69 15.22 9.79
N GLU A 324 7.67 15.98 10.25
CA GLU A 324 8.73 16.54 9.41
C GLU A 324 9.97 15.65 9.47
N ILE A 325 10.39 15.13 8.30
CA ILE A 325 11.58 14.27 8.18
C ILE A 325 12.78 15.17 7.88
N PRO A 326 13.81 15.21 8.73
CA PRO A 326 14.99 16.02 8.50
C PRO A 326 15.76 15.54 7.27
N ALA A 327 16.38 16.47 6.57
CA ALA A 327 17.30 16.16 5.49
C ALA A 327 18.52 15.36 6.02
N LEU A 328 19.17 14.58 5.14
CA LEU A 328 20.28 13.71 5.55
C LEU A 328 21.45 14.52 6.13
N ARG A 329 21.67 15.74 5.66
CA ARG A 329 22.68 16.68 6.21
C ARG A 329 22.40 17.14 7.65
N GLU A 330 21.16 17.03 8.12
CA GLU A 330 20.75 17.39 9.50
C GLU A 330 20.77 16.17 10.44
N ARG A 331 21.01 14.98 9.90
CA ARG A 331 21.17 13.70 10.61
C ARG A 331 22.39 12.92 10.14
N PHE A 332 23.51 13.62 10.03
CA PHE A 332 24.77 13.05 9.53
C PHE A 332 25.24 11.82 10.32
N GLU A 333 24.81 11.67 11.57
CA GLU A 333 25.06 10.51 12.43
C GLU A 333 24.49 9.21 11.85
N ASP A 334 23.46 9.30 10.98
CA ASP A 334 22.83 8.16 10.35
C ASP A 334 23.58 7.70 9.07
N ILE A 335 24.45 8.55 8.50
CA ILE A 335 25.16 8.25 7.24
C ILE A 335 25.98 6.95 7.33
N PRO A 336 26.78 6.68 8.39
CA PRO A 336 27.55 5.45 8.47
C PRO A 336 26.70 4.19 8.53
N LEU A 337 25.57 4.23 9.24
CA LEU A 337 24.62 3.11 9.33
C LEU A 337 23.97 2.84 7.99
N LEU A 338 23.44 3.88 7.34
CA LEU A 338 22.83 3.80 6.01
C LEU A 338 23.84 3.30 4.97
N ALA A 339 25.04 3.85 4.98
CA ALA A 339 26.10 3.46 4.05
C ALA A 339 26.50 1.99 4.21
N THR A 340 26.65 1.53 5.45
CA THR A 340 26.97 0.13 5.75
C THR A 340 25.83 -0.82 5.33
N HIS A 341 24.59 -0.42 5.57
CA HIS A 341 23.41 -1.18 5.15
C HIS A 341 23.37 -1.32 3.62
N PHE A 342 23.51 -0.23 2.88
CA PHE A 342 23.49 -0.27 1.41
C PHE A 342 24.68 -1.03 0.83
N LEU A 343 25.88 -0.89 1.45
CA LEU A 343 27.03 -1.67 1.05
C LEU A 343 26.72 -3.18 1.13
N LYS A 344 26.23 -3.66 2.28
CA LYS A 344 25.89 -5.06 2.47
C LYS A 344 24.85 -5.54 1.45
N TYR A 345 23.80 -4.74 1.27
CA TYR A 345 22.71 -5.05 0.34
C TYR A 345 23.23 -5.19 -1.11
N TYR A 346 24.02 -4.22 -1.59
CA TYR A 346 24.49 -4.22 -2.97
C TYR A 346 25.66 -5.19 -3.18
N ALA A 347 26.53 -5.41 -2.20
CA ALA A 347 27.56 -6.43 -2.26
C ALA A 347 26.95 -7.82 -2.45
N GLN A 348 25.89 -8.14 -1.70
CA GLN A 348 25.15 -9.39 -1.85
C GLN A 348 24.41 -9.46 -3.20
N LYS A 349 23.72 -8.39 -3.61
CA LYS A 349 22.96 -8.33 -4.87
C LYS A 349 23.81 -8.54 -6.10
N TYR A 350 25.04 -8.01 -6.09
CA TYR A 350 25.99 -8.08 -7.23
C TYR A 350 27.11 -9.09 -7.02
N GLU A 351 27.00 -9.94 -5.99
CA GLU A 351 27.98 -11.01 -5.68
C GLU A 351 29.43 -10.49 -5.57
N LYS A 352 29.59 -9.28 -4.99
CA LYS A 352 30.89 -8.64 -4.77
C LYS A 352 31.43 -8.98 -3.39
N SER A 353 32.75 -9.17 -3.29
CA SER A 353 33.46 -9.43 -2.02
C SER A 353 33.73 -8.17 -1.19
N LEU A 354 32.99 -7.08 -1.41
CA LEU A 354 33.09 -5.82 -0.69
C LEU A 354 32.54 -5.97 0.72
N THR A 355 33.34 -5.60 1.72
CA THR A 355 32.97 -5.75 3.14
C THR A 355 32.99 -4.47 3.94
N LYS A 356 33.72 -3.45 3.48
CA LYS A 356 33.96 -2.22 4.26
C LYS A 356 34.00 -0.97 3.38
N ILE A 357 33.76 0.17 4.02
CA ILE A 357 34.01 1.50 3.47
C ILE A 357 35.20 2.07 4.25
N SER A 358 36.19 2.63 3.55
CA SER A 358 37.36 3.23 4.18
C SER A 358 37.01 4.49 4.97
N GLU A 359 37.79 4.84 5.97
CA GLU A 359 37.60 6.06 6.75
C GLU A 359 37.66 7.33 5.90
N GLY A 360 38.55 7.35 4.90
CA GLY A 360 38.60 8.44 3.91
C GLY A 360 37.31 8.60 3.11
N ALA A 361 36.73 7.49 2.66
CA ALA A 361 35.45 7.51 1.97
C ALA A 361 34.30 7.97 2.88
N MET A 362 34.28 7.50 4.13
CA MET A 362 33.31 7.93 5.14
C MET A 362 33.40 9.42 5.44
N THR A 363 34.63 9.95 5.60
CA THR A 363 34.87 11.38 5.79
C THR A 363 34.35 12.20 4.60
N ARG A 364 34.53 11.70 3.38
CA ARG A 364 34.02 12.36 2.17
C ARG A 364 32.50 12.35 2.14
N MET A 365 31.85 11.28 2.54
CA MET A 365 30.39 11.18 2.66
C MET A 365 29.82 12.17 3.69
N HIS A 366 30.49 12.34 4.85
CA HIS A 366 30.08 13.30 5.87
C HIS A 366 30.16 14.75 5.42
N LYS A 367 31.09 15.07 4.53
CA LYS A 367 31.23 16.43 3.98
C LYS A 367 30.27 16.76 2.83
N HIS A 368 29.65 15.74 2.26
CA HIS A 368 28.72 15.94 1.13
C HIS A 368 27.35 16.39 1.62
N PRO A 369 26.70 17.40 1.00
CA PRO A 369 25.43 17.97 1.46
C PRO A 369 24.20 17.09 1.17
N TRP A 370 24.31 16.07 0.35
CA TRP A 370 23.26 15.11 -0.01
C TRP A 370 21.93 15.75 -0.44
N PRO A 371 21.90 16.55 -1.50
CA PRO A 371 20.66 17.19 -1.97
C PRO A 371 19.56 16.17 -2.35
N GLY A 372 19.92 14.98 -2.80
CA GLY A 372 19.01 13.86 -3.05
C GLY A 372 18.83 12.92 -1.86
N ASN A 373 19.32 13.32 -0.68
CA ASN A 373 19.17 12.60 0.60
C ASN A 373 19.56 11.11 0.54
N ILE A 374 18.76 10.22 1.14
CA ILE A 374 19.03 8.78 1.18
C ILE A 374 19.03 8.16 -0.23
N ARG A 375 18.20 8.65 -1.14
CA ARG A 375 18.16 8.14 -2.53
C ARG A 375 19.48 8.40 -3.26
N GLU A 376 20.08 9.55 -3.06
CA GLU A 376 21.39 9.89 -3.62
C GLU A 376 22.50 9.04 -2.96
N LEU A 377 22.50 8.91 -1.65
CA LEU A 377 23.46 8.07 -0.91
C LEU A 377 23.38 6.62 -1.38
N GLN A 378 22.17 6.08 -1.53
CA GLN A 378 21.92 4.72 -2.03
C GLN A 378 22.51 4.52 -3.43
N HIS A 379 22.23 5.44 -4.37
CA HIS A 379 22.76 5.37 -5.73
C HIS A 379 24.29 5.54 -5.78
N ALA A 380 24.86 6.39 -4.91
CA ALA A 380 26.31 6.59 -4.84
C ALA A 380 27.00 5.30 -4.40
N ILE A 381 26.46 4.60 -3.39
CA ILE A 381 27.01 3.34 -2.90
C ILE A 381 26.80 2.21 -3.93
N GLU A 382 25.61 2.12 -4.54
CA GLU A 382 25.34 1.13 -5.59
C GLU A 382 26.35 1.26 -6.74
N ARG A 383 26.58 2.49 -7.22
CA ARG A 383 27.57 2.77 -8.27
C ARG A 383 28.99 2.38 -7.83
N ALA A 384 29.38 2.76 -6.61
CA ALA A 384 30.69 2.42 -6.08
C ALA A 384 30.90 0.90 -5.98
N VAL A 385 29.89 0.15 -5.52
CA VAL A 385 29.93 -1.32 -5.45
C VAL A 385 30.08 -1.95 -6.84
N ILE A 386 29.35 -1.46 -7.84
CA ILE A 386 29.43 -1.99 -9.22
C ILE A 386 30.80 -1.74 -9.82
N LEU A 387 31.35 -0.55 -9.66
CA LEU A 387 32.59 -0.12 -10.33
C LEU A 387 33.85 -0.53 -9.59
N SER A 388 33.80 -0.76 -8.26
CA SER A 388 34.97 -1.13 -7.49
C SER A 388 35.44 -2.55 -7.80
N ASN A 389 36.78 -2.69 -7.89
CA ASN A 389 37.50 -3.96 -8.04
C ASN A 389 38.22 -4.39 -6.74
N SER A 390 38.08 -3.62 -5.66
CA SER A 390 38.72 -3.88 -4.36
C SER A 390 37.73 -4.51 -3.36
N SER A 391 38.23 -5.01 -2.21
CA SER A 391 37.39 -5.50 -1.11
C SER A 391 36.90 -4.37 -0.16
N VAL A 392 37.39 -3.15 -0.35
CA VAL A 392 37.10 -1.97 0.48
C VAL A 392 36.83 -0.78 -0.43
N LEU A 393 35.68 -0.12 -0.27
CA LEU A 393 35.37 1.10 -1.01
C LEU A 393 36.28 2.27 -0.57
N GLN A 394 36.96 2.88 -1.55
CA GLN A 394 37.88 3.98 -1.37
C GLN A 394 37.21 5.33 -1.71
N PRO A 395 37.77 6.47 -1.30
CA PRO A 395 37.26 7.79 -1.66
C PRO A 395 37.10 8.01 -3.16
N GLU A 396 37.96 7.39 -3.96
CA GLU A 396 37.98 7.50 -5.44
C GLU A 396 36.80 6.78 -6.10
N ASP A 397 36.22 5.78 -5.43
CA ASP A 397 35.02 5.06 -5.90
C ASP A 397 33.77 5.94 -5.89
N PHE A 398 33.83 7.06 -5.12
CA PHE A 398 32.70 7.99 -4.95
C PHE A 398 32.89 9.26 -5.79
N ASN A 399 32.35 9.26 -6.99
CA ASN A 399 32.26 10.47 -7.80
C ASN A 399 30.97 11.22 -7.41
N PHE A 400 31.03 12.00 -6.34
CA PHE A 400 29.97 12.97 -6.07
C PHE A 400 30.03 14.04 -7.16
N THR A 401 28.99 14.14 -7.97
CA THR A 401 28.82 15.31 -8.84
C THR A 401 28.80 16.53 -7.92
N PRO A 402 29.57 17.57 -8.17
CA PRO A 402 29.48 18.76 -7.35
C PRO A 402 28.01 19.17 -7.35
N SER A 403 27.37 19.14 -6.18
CA SER A 403 26.06 19.74 -6.00
C SER A 403 26.18 21.16 -6.51
N ALA A 404 25.25 21.60 -7.34
CA ALA A 404 25.09 23.01 -7.68
C ALA A 404 24.67 23.79 -6.42
N GLY A 405 25.48 23.68 -5.38
CA GLY A 405 25.52 24.62 -4.27
C GLY A 405 26.07 25.89 -4.84
N LYS A 406 25.40 26.97 -4.62
CA LYS A 406 25.78 28.32 -4.96
C LYS A 406 27.27 28.57 -4.63
N GLU A 407 28.17 28.11 -5.49
CA GLU A 407 29.46 28.76 -5.66
C GLU A 407 29.21 29.99 -6.50
N ASP A 408 29.46 31.13 -5.93
CA ASP A 408 29.53 32.42 -6.66
C ASP A 408 30.22 32.21 -8.00
N GLY A 409 29.46 32.21 -9.07
CA GLY A 409 30.01 32.28 -10.40
C GLY A 409 29.58 31.26 -11.45
N GLN A 410 28.63 30.33 -11.20
CA GLN A 410 28.03 29.59 -12.31
C GLN A 410 26.81 30.33 -12.85
N LEU A 411 26.94 30.77 -14.10
CA LEU A 411 25.89 31.32 -14.92
C LEU A 411 24.70 30.37 -14.96
N SER A 412 23.63 30.66 -14.22
CA SER A 412 22.31 30.19 -14.59
C SER A 412 21.93 30.95 -15.87
N LEU A 413 21.95 30.27 -17.01
CA LEU A 413 21.54 30.82 -18.32
C LEU A 413 20.03 31.12 -18.39
N GLU A 414 19.37 31.28 -17.25
CA GLU A 414 17.95 31.62 -17.16
C GLU A 414 17.64 33.11 -17.25
N GLN A 415 18.66 33.97 -17.23
CA GLN A 415 18.51 35.41 -17.53
C GLN A 415 19.26 35.72 -18.80
N TYR A 416 18.55 35.83 -19.90
CA TYR A 416 19.06 36.16 -21.25
C TYR A 416 19.44 37.63 -21.42
N ASN A 417 19.95 38.31 -20.36
CA ASN A 417 20.47 39.65 -20.48
C ASN A 417 21.94 39.59 -20.90
N LEU A 418 22.19 39.89 -22.18
CA LEU A 418 23.51 39.80 -22.78
C LEU A 418 24.55 40.67 -22.05
N GLU A 419 24.14 41.79 -21.48
CA GLU A 419 25.04 42.71 -20.74
C GLU A 419 25.49 42.12 -19.42
N GLU A 420 24.62 41.41 -18.70
CA GLU A 420 25.00 40.75 -17.46
C GLU A 420 25.90 39.52 -17.69
N VAL A 421 25.65 38.76 -18.74
CA VAL A 421 26.52 37.67 -19.17
C VAL A 421 27.89 38.17 -19.56
N GLU A 422 27.97 39.24 -20.32
CA GLU A 422 29.23 39.88 -20.73
C GLU A 422 30.02 40.38 -19.51
N LYS A 423 29.37 41.05 -18.57
CA LYS A 423 29.96 41.53 -17.30
C LYS A 423 30.56 40.42 -16.47
N LEU A 424 29.84 39.27 -16.33
CA LEU A 424 30.31 38.13 -15.61
C LEU A 424 31.51 37.44 -16.27
N LEU A 425 31.49 37.29 -17.59
CA LEU A 425 32.59 36.75 -18.37
C LEU A 425 33.86 37.59 -18.23
N ILE A 426 33.73 38.92 -18.34
CA ILE A 426 34.86 39.86 -18.18
C ILE A 426 35.46 39.74 -16.76
N ARG A 427 34.63 39.73 -15.72
CA ARG A 427 35.12 39.54 -14.32
C ARG A 427 35.86 38.22 -14.14
N LYS A 428 35.34 37.14 -14.66
CA LYS A 428 35.92 35.80 -14.52
C LYS A 428 37.28 35.70 -15.19
N VAL A 429 37.40 36.26 -16.40
CA VAL A 429 38.65 36.25 -17.16
C VAL A 429 39.68 37.19 -16.55
N LEU A 430 39.28 38.34 -16.04
CA LEU A 430 40.20 39.26 -15.30
C LEU A 430 40.73 38.59 -14.04
N LYS A 431 39.91 37.88 -13.26
CA LYS A 431 40.34 37.15 -12.08
C LYS A 431 41.29 36.00 -12.45
N LYS A 432 41.04 35.27 -13.56
CA LYS A 432 41.91 34.21 -14.07
C LYS A 432 43.31 34.67 -14.39
N TYR A 433 43.45 35.89 -14.96
CA TYR A 433 44.74 36.48 -15.38
C TYR A 433 45.24 37.55 -14.40
N ASN A 434 44.80 37.57 -13.15
CA ASN A 434 45.21 38.50 -12.11
C ASN A 434 45.21 39.95 -12.54
N GLY A 435 44.22 40.40 -13.32
CA GLY A 435 44.08 41.76 -13.81
C GLY A 435 44.87 42.09 -15.10
N ASN A 436 45.56 41.13 -15.70
CA ASN A 436 46.29 41.39 -16.95
C ASN A 436 45.34 41.59 -18.15
N ILE A 437 45.12 42.86 -18.48
CA ILE A 437 44.16 43.30 -19.52
C ILE A 437 44.52 42.73 -20.92
N THR A 438 45.79 42.56 -21.21
CA THR A 438 46.22 42.09 -22.53
C THR A 438 45.85 40.61 -22.71
N GLN A 439 46.14 39.74 -21.73
CA GLN A 439 45.80 38.35 -21.77
C GLN A 439 44.29 38.12 -21.67
N ALA A 440 43.61 38.91 -20.84
CA ALA A 440 42.16 38.85 -20.71
C ALA A 440 41.46 39.24 -22.04
N ALA A 441 41.91 40.27 -22.73
CA ALA A 441 41.37 40.66 -24.02
C ALA A 441 41.54 39.59 -25.10
N THR A 442 42.73 38.95 -25.15
CA THR A 442 42.98 37.83 -26.07
C THR A 442 42.06 36.64 -25.82
N GLU A 443 41.88 36.22 -24.54
CA GLU A 443 40.98 35.12 -24.21
C GLU A 443 39.51 35.39 -24.52
N LEU A 444 39.07 36.64 -24.38
CA LEU A 444 37.71 37.10 -24.70
C LEU A 444 37.48 37.36 -26.21
N GLY A 445 38.52 37.21 -27.05
CA GLY A 445 38.44 37.52 -28.47
C GLY A 445 38.23 39.03 -28.75
N LEU A 446 38.67 39.89 -27.81
CA LEU A 446 38.49 41.33 -27.89
C LEU A 446 39.83 42.04 -28.11
N THR A 447 39.76 43.23 -28.70
CA THR A 447 40.90 44.14 -28.69
C THR A 447 41.07 44.78 -27.31
N ARG A 448 42.29 45.14 -26.92
CA ARG A 448 42.58 45.77 -25.64
C ARG A 448 41.75 47.06 -25.42
N SER A 449 41.56 47.87 -26.41
CA SER A 449 40.73 49.09 -26.39
C SER A 449 39.24 48.75 -26.22
N SER A 450 38.77 47.67 -26.82
CA SER A 450 37.39 47.21 -26.71
C SER A 450 37.10 46.67 -25.28
N LEU A 451 38.07 46.01 -24.65
CA LEU A 451 37.93 45.55 -23.25
C LEU A 451 37.91 46.74 -22.29
N TYR A 452 38.77 47.76 -22.46
CA TYR A 452 38.75 48.97 -21.64
C TYR A 452 37.41 49.71 -21.69
N ARG A 453 36.80 49.90 -22.87
CA ARG A 453 35.46 50.49 -22.99
C ARG A 453 34.39 49.72 -22.23
N ARG A 454 34.47 48.39 -22.21
CA ARG A 454 33.53 47.52 -21.47
C ARG A 454 33.75 47.59 -19.96
N LEU A 455 35.00 47.65 -19.52
CA LEU A 455 35.32 47.85 -18.11
C LEU A 455 34.76 49.17 -17.60
N GLU A 456 34.93 50.25 -18.36
CA GLU A 456 34.36 51.55 -18.03
C GLU A 456 32.83 51.53 -18.06
N LYS A 457 32.22 50.92 -19.08
CA LYS A 457 30.76 50.77 -19.17
C LYS A 457 30.17 50.00 -17.97
N TYR A 458 30.83 48.96 -17.48
CA TYR A 458 30.32 48.11 -16.43
C TYR A 458 30.84 48.43 -15.03
N GLY A 459 31.68 49.45 -14.90
CA GLY A 459 32.27 49.84 -13.60
C GLY A 459 33.15 48.76 -12.98
N LEU A 460 34.00 48.10 -13.77
CA LEU A 460 34.86 46.97 -13.38
C LEU A 460 36.33 47.41 -13.33
#